data_1c5f10d167b740c37666296307c00b0e
#
_entry.id   1c5f10d167b740c37666296307c00b0e
#
_cell.length_a   1.000
_cell.length_b   1.000
_cell.length_c   1.000
_cell.angle_alpha   90.00
_cell.angle_beta   90.00
_cell.angle_gamma   90.00
#
_symmetry.space_group_name_H-M   'P 1'
#
loop_
_entity.id
_entity.type
_entity.pdbx_description
1 polymer ?
#
loop_
_entity_poly.entity_id
_entity_poly.type
_entity_poly.pdbx_seq_one_letter_code
_entity_poly.pdbx_strand_id
1 'polypeptide(L)'
;SKKSSVDPDIEDKSGTVINAPLGGNIFKVEFNIGDTANEEDAVIILEAMKMETAIKPPHAGKIKKIFVSQGDKVNPGDPLFEIV
;
A
#
# COMPACT_ATOMS: atom_id res chain seq x y z
N SER A 1 -5.53 -15.40 -16.60
CA SER A 1 -5.21 -14.94 -16.25
C SER A 1 -4.89 -13.86 -16.53
N LYS A 2 -4.90 -13.29 -16.36
CA LYS A 2 -4.68 -12.43 -16.50
C LYS A 2 -3.89 -11.76 -15.84
N LYS A 3 -3.13 -11.85 -15.57
CA LYS A 3 -2.13 -11.26 -15.06
C LYS A 3 -1.63 -10.24 -15.92
N SER A 4 -2.30 -9.73 -16.89
CA SER A 4 -1.80 -8.75 -17.84
C SER A 4 -1.45 -7.43 -17.18
N SER A 5 -1.98 -7.16 -16.01
CA SER A 5 -1.69 -5.91 -15.32
C SER A 5 -0.52 -6.01 -14.35
N VAL A 6 0.11 -7.17 -14.27
CA VAL A 6 1.17 -7.40 -13.31
C VAL A 6 2.51 -7.46 -14.03
N ASP A 7 3.48 -6.68 -13.54
CA ASP A 7 4.83 -6.66 -14.08
C ASP A 7 5.49 -8.02 -13.77
N PRO A 8 5.92 -8.79 -14.79
CA PRO A 8 6.54 -10.08 -14.53
C PRO A 8 7.76 -10.01 -13.63
N ASP A 9 8.48 -8.89 -13.66
CA ASP A 9 9.67 -8.76 -12.81
C ASP A 9 9.34 -8.71 -11.35
N ILE A 10 8.18 -8.20 -10.97
CA ILE A 10 7.81 -8.12 -9.56
C ILE A 10 6.92 -9.28 -9.15
N GLU A 11 6.34 -9.98 -10.10
CA GLU A 11 5.42 -11.06 -9.79
C GLU A 11 6.11 -12.20 -9.05
N ASP A 12 7.38 -12.45 -9.39
CA ASP A 12 8.14 -13.55 -8.81
C ASP A 12 8.93 -13.18 -7.58
N LYS A 13 8.85 -11.94 -7.14
CA LYS A 13 9.66 -11.47 -6.02
C LYS A 13 8.86 -11.45 -4.74
N SER A 14 9.51 -11.81 -3.65
CA SER A 14 8.93 -11.64 -2.33
C SER A 14 9.02 -10.17 -1.94
N GLY A 15 7.99 -9.69 -1.34
CA GLY A 15 7.96 -8.30 -0.93
C GLY A 15 7.79 -8.13 0.55
N THR A 16 7.74 -6.89 0.96
CA THR A 16 7.48 -6.51 2.34
C THR A 16 6.06 -6.00 2.42
N VAL A 17 5.28 -6.56 3.31
CA VAL A 17 3.89 -6.13 3.52
C VAL A 17 3.88 -5.04 4.56
N ILE A 18 3.24 -3.93 4.23
CA ILE A 18 3.08 -2.81 5.16
C ILE A 18 1.68 -2.88 5.73
N ASN A 19 1.59 -2.93 7.04
CA ASN A 19 0.33 -3.09 7.75
C ASN A 19 -0.12 -1.79 8.36
N ALA A 20 -1.42 -1.70 8.66
CA ALA A 20 -1.97 -0.51 9.28
C ALA A 20 -1.42 -0.36 10.69
N PRO A 21 -0.86 0.81 11.04
CA PRO A 21 -0.33 1.03 12.39
C PRO A 21 -1.43 1.28 13.40
N LEU A 22 -2.61 1.65 12.94
CA LEU A 22 -3.76 1.89 13.79
C LEU A 22 -5.02 1.71 12.95
N GLY A 23 -6.15 1.63 13.61
CA GLY A 23 -7.41 1.47 12.90
C GLY A 23 -7.90 2.79 12.35
N GLY A 24 -8.68 2.71 11.29
CA GLY A 24 -9.23 3.90 10.67
C GLY A 24 -9.83 3.58 9.33
N ASN A 25 -9.94 4.60 8.51
CA ASN A 25 -10.49 4.48 7.16
C ASN A 25 -9.42 4.84 6.15
N ILE A 26 -9.48 4.18 5.00
CA ILE A 26 -8.56 4.51 3.91
C ILE A 26 -9.09 5.76 3.22
N PHE A 27 -8.37 6.87 3.41
CA PHE A 27 -8.78 8.14 2.83
C PHE A 27 -8.42 8.20 1.35
N LYS A 28 -7.21 7.73 1.01
CA LYS A 28 -6.76 7.71 -0.38
C LYS A 28 -5.75 6.61 -0.58
N VAL A 29 -5.71 6.05 -1.79
CA VAL A 29 -4.66 5.18 -2.26
C VAL A 29 -4.00 5.93 -3.41
N GLU A 30 -2.76 6.37 -3.20
CA GLU A 30 -2.11 7.30 -4.12
C GLU A 30 -1.28 6.63 -5.22
N PHE A 31 -1.03 5.34 -5.09
CA PHE A 31 -0.19 4.60 -6.03
C PHE A 31 -0.94 3.40 -6.57
N ASN A 32 -0.50 2.92 -7.71
CA ASN A 32 -1.07 1.72 -8.33
C ASN A 32 -0.05 0.60 -8.32
N ILE A 33 -0.54 -0.63 -8.50
CA ILE A 33 0.34 -1.79 -8.64
C ILE A 33 1.27 -1.53 -9.82
N GLY A 34 2.56 -1.78 -9.61
CA GLY A 34 3.59 -1.55 -10.60
C GLY A 34 4.27 -0.21 -10.52
N ASP A 35 3.68 0.73 -9.77
CA ASP A 35 4.31 2.05 -9.62
C ASP A 35 5.55 1.94 -8.74
N THR A 36 6.51 2.82 -9.00
CA THR A 36 7.69 2.93 -8.16
C THR A 36 7.43 3.98 -7.08
N ALA A 37 7.72 3.62 -5.85
CA ALA A 37 7.56 4.51 -4.70
C ALA A 37 8.87 4.63 -3.97
N ASN A 38 9.11 5.82 -3.40
CA ASN A 38 10.28 6.08 -2.58
C ASN A 38 9.87 6.09 -1.11
N GLU A 39 10.87 6.05 -0.23
CA GLU A 39 10.61 6.06 1.21
C GLU A 39 9.80 7.26 1.67
N GLU A 40 9.92 8.37 0.94
CA GLU A 40 9.22 9.59 1.32
C GLU A 40 7.79 9.66 0.81
N ASP A 41 7.42 8.76 -0.07
CA ASP A 41 6.12 8.84 -0.73
C ASP A 41 5.02 8.27 0.14
N ALA A 42 3.90 8.99 0.20
CA ALA A 42 2.72 8.48 0.90
C ALA A 42 1.97 7.59 -0.07
N VAL A 43 2.07 6.28 0.11
CA VAL A 43 1.38 5.33 -0.76
C VAL A 43 -0.11 5.29 -0.42
N ILE A 44 -0.43 5.34 0.86
CA ILE A 44 -1.80 5.32 1.33
C ILE A 44 -1.93 6.40 2.39
N ILE A 45 -3.07 7.08 2.37
CA ILE A 45 -3.43 8.03 3.43
C ILE A 45 -4.50 7.37 4.28
N LEU A 46 -4.20 7.21 5.55
CA LEU A 46 -5.10 6.61 6.52
C LEU A 46 -5.68 7.70 7.40
N GLU A 47 -7.00 7.72 7.53
CA GLU A 47 -7.65 8.68 8.41
C GLU A 47 -8.08 7.98 9.69
N ALA A 48 -7.66 8.52 10.83
CA ALA A 48 -8.02 7.98 12.12
C ALA A 48 -8.10 9.15 13.09
N MET A 49 -9.15 9.17 13.91
CA MET A 49 -9.29 10.20 14.96
C MET A 49 -9.20 11.61 14.38
N LYS A 50 -9.82 11.78 13.21
CA LYS A 50 -9.88 13.08 12.52
C LYS A 50 -8.51 13.59 12.07
N MET A 51 -7.53 12.70 11.95
CA MET A 51 -6.21 13.04 11.48
C MET A 51 -5.83 12.13 10.33
N GLU A 52 -5.06 12.66 9.40
CA GLU A 52 -4.57 11.88 8.27
C GLU A 52 -3.14 11.47 8.54
N THR A 53 -2.86 10.19 8.31
CA THR A 53 -1.53 9.63 8.51
C THR A 53 -1.06 9.06 7.19
N ALA A 54 0.12 9.49 6.77
CA ALA A 54 0.72 8.97 5.54
C ALA A 54 1.38 7.64 5.84
N ILE A 55 1.05 6.62 5.05
CA ILE A 55 1.67 5.31 5.18
C ILE A 55 2.71 5.22 4.07
N LYS A 56 3.97 5.18 4.47
CA LYS A 56 5.10 5.22 3.54
C LYS A 56 5.80 3.86 3.53
N PRO A 57 6.47 3.52 2.42
CA PRO A 57 7.19 2.26 2.39
C PRO A 57 8.49 2.33 3.18
N PRO A 58 8.99 1.19 3.65
CA PRO A 58 10.25 1.15 4.40
C PRO A 58 11.48 1.33 3.52
N HIS A 59 11.32 1.18 2.22
CA HIS A 59 12.40 1.36 1.27
C HIS A 59 11.80 1.67 -0.09
N ALA A 60 12.60 2.21 -0.98
CA ALA A 60 12.16 2.46 -2.35
C ALA A 60 11.95 1.13 -3.06
N GLY A 61 10.97 1.08 -3.94
CA GLY A 61 10.70 -0.13 -4.69
C GLY A 61 9.42 -0.01 -5.48
N LYS A 62 8.92 -1.15 -5.96
CA LYS A 62 7.70 -1.18 -6.74
C LYS A 62 6.56 -1.76 -5.92
N ILE A 63 5.39 -1.23 -6.13
CA ILE A 63 4.18 -1.70 -5.47
C ILE A 63 3.77 -3.01 -6.11
N LYS A 64 3.81 -4.10 -5.35
CA LYS A 64 3.46 -5.42 -5.85
C LYS A 64 1.97 -5.70 -5.67
N LYS A 65 1.42 -5.33 -4.54
CA LYS A 65 0.00 -5.56 -4.24
C LYS A 65 -0.55 -4.41 -3.42
N ILE A 66 -1.84 -4.18 -3.57
CA ILE A 66 -2.58 -3.23 -2.74
C ILE A 66 -3.79 -3.98 -2.24
N PHE A 67 -3.94 -4.04 -0.93
CA PHE A 67 -4.96 -4.86 -0.29
C PHE A 67 -6.22 -4.10 0.08
N VAL A 68 -6.23 -2.78 -0.11
CA VAL A 68 -7.34 -1.94 0.34
C VAL A 68 -7.72 -0.96 -0.76
N SER A 69 -8.90 -0.38 -0.60
CA SER A 69 -9.41 0.64 -1.52
C SER A 69 -9.86 1.84 -0.72
N GLN A 70 -9.97 2.98 -1.40
CA GLN A 70 -10.46 4.19 -0.79
C GLN A 70 -11.84 3.92 -0.17
N GLY A 71 -12.00 4.34 1.08
CA GLY A 71 -13.24 4.14 1.81
C GLY A 71 -13.27 2.91 2.67
N ASP A 72 -12.30 2.00 2.53
CA ASP A 72 -12.28 0.80 3.36
C ASP A 72 -11.96 1.13 4.80
N LYS A 73 -12.51 0.33 5.69
CA LYS A 73 -12.20 0.42 7.10
C LYS A 73 -11.18 -0.66 7.44
N VAL A 74 -10.16 -0.29 8.19
CA VAL A 74 -9.10 -1.24 8.56
C VAL A 74 -8.89 -1.23 10.06
N ASN A 75 -8.36 -2.34 10.55
CA ASN A 75 -7.96 -2.50 11.95
C ASN A 75 -6.44 -2.49 12.04
N PRO A 76 -5.89 -2.21 13.23
CA PRO A 76 -4.44 -2.29 13.36
C PRO A 76 -3.94 -3.65 12.93
N GLY A 77 -2.86 -3.67 12.14
CA GLY A 77 -2.28 -4.90 11.66
C GLY A 77 -2.83 -5.40 10.33
N ASP A 78 -3.89 -4.80 9.82
CA ASP A 78 -4.42 -5.22 8.53
C ASP A 78 -3.43 -4.87 7.42
N PRO A 79 -3.26 -5.74 6.43
CA PRO A 79 -2.32 -5.45 5.35
C PRO A 79 -2.84 -4.32 4.46
N LEU A 80 -1.95 -3.43 4.09
CA LEU A 80 -2.30 -2.29 3.24
C LEU A 80 -1.72 -2.44 1.84
N PHE A 81 -0.42 -2.66 1.74
CA PHE A 81 0.22 -2.88 0.45
C PHE A 81 1.51 -3.66 0.63
N GLU A 82 2.00 -4.18 -0.49
CA GLU A 82 3.25 -4.93 -0.49
C GLU A 82 4.19 -4.27 -1.48
N ILE A 83 5.45 -4.08 -1.09
CA ILE A 83 6.47 -3.46 -1.92
C ILE A 83 7.66 -4.41 -2.08
N VAL A 84 8.23 -4.44 -3.26
CA VAL A 84 9.41 -5.27 -3.53
C VAL A 84 10.65 -4.44 -3.76
#